data_be4fd719c5964a328f849abfa70e0582
#
_entry.id   be4fd719c5964a328f849abfa70e0582
#
_cell.length_a   1.000
_cell.length_b   1.000
_cell.length_c   1.000
_cell.angle_alpha   90.00
_cell.angle_beta   90.00
_cell.angle_gamma   90.00
#
_symmetry.space_group_name_H-M   'P 1'
#
loop_
_entity.id
_entity.type
_entity.pdbx_description
1 polymer ?
#
loop_
_entity_poly.entity_id
_entity_poly.type
_entity_poly.pdbx_seq_one_letter_code
_entity_poly.pdbx_strand_id
1 'polypeptide(L)'
;MKKETAKNIIHIEYHENGQVRHEVKFEDFKIKAKDTWMNEFRWKQTWWFDNGQIEKVVNYVNDKRDGKWFAWYWHGRIKTEVNFNNGNLDGRQTEYFENGQIDMEGIFKDGNYLRNGRRSSSQLQPRN
;
A
#
# COMPACT_ATOMS: atom_id res chain seq x y z
N MET A 1 20.20 14.85 -6.95
CA MET A 1 19.92 13.57 -7.60
C MET A 1 18.98 13.80 -8.79
N LYS A 2 19.35 13.29 -9.94
CA LYS A 2 18.55 13.43 -11.15
C LYS A 2 17.73 12.16 -11.38
N LYS A 3 16.48 12.31 -11.81
CA LYS A 3 15.56 11.19 -11.95
C LYS A 3 14.81 11.26 -13.29
N GLU A 4 14.79 10.17 -14.01
CA GLU A 4 14.04 10.02 -15.24
C GLU A 4 13.11 8.82 -15.10
N THR A 5 11.90 8.91 -15.65
CA THR A 5 10.90 7.85 -15.51
C THR A 5 10.24 7.49 -16.83
N ALA A 6 9.84 6.23 -16.92
CA ALA A 6 8.92 5.74 -17.94
C ALA A 6 7.80 4.98 -17.22
N LYS A 7 6.55 5.26 -17.58
CA LYS A 7 5.39 4.59 -16.98
C LYS A 7 4.70 3.74 -18.03
N ASN A 8 4.41 2.50 -17.66
CA ASN A 8 3.68 1.59 -18.53
C ASN A 8 2.61 0.85 -17.74
N ILE A 9 1.44 0.73 -18.34
CA ILE A 9 0.44 -0.21 -17.87
C ILE A 9 0.78 -1.53 -18.53
N ILE A 10 1.14 -2.55 -17.75
CA ILE A 10 1.61 -3.81 -18.28
C ILE A 10 0.59 -4.93 -18.14
N HIS A 11 -0.48 -4.69 -17.40
CA HIS A 11 -1.53 -5.68 -17.22
C HIS A 11 -2.82 -5.00 -16.78
N ILE A 12 -3.93 -5.45 -17.35
CA ILE A 12 -5.24 -5.00 -16.93
C ILE A 12 -6.23 -6.15 -17.11
N GLU A 13 -7.06 -6.35 -16.09
CA GLU A 13 -8.14 -7.34 -16.12
C GLU A 13 -9.45 -6.67 -15.78
N TYR A 14 -10.54 -7.26 -16.24
CA TYR A 14 -11.87 -6.69 -16.08
C TYR A 14 -12.80 -7.66 -15.37
N HIS A 15 -13.75 -7.11 -14.61
CA HIS A 15 -14.90 -7.85 -14.12
C HIS A 15 -15.84 -8.17 -15.27
N GLU A 16 -16.76 -9.12 -15.06
CA GLU A 16 -17.75 -9.47 -16.07
C GLU A 16 -18.59 -8.26 -16.51
N ASN A 17 -18.80 -7.31 -15.61
CA ASN A 17 -19.58 -6.10 -15.91
C ASN A 17 -18.80 -5.04 -16.70
N GLY A 18 -17.56 -5.33 -17.10
CA GLY A 18 -16.74 -4.43 -17.90
C GLY A 18 -15.89 -3.45 -17.11
N GLN A 19 -16.07 -3.36 -15.80
CA GLN A 19 -15.24 -2.48 -14.98
C GLN A 19 -13.90 -3.14 -14.67
N VAL A 20 -12.87 -2.31 -14.49
CA VAL A 20 -11.52 -2.79 -14.20
C VAL A 20 -11.52 -3.53 -12.88
N ARG A 21 -10.90 -4.72 -12.87
CA ARG A 21 -10.71 -5.52 -11.67
C ARG A 21 -9.29 -5.41 -11.14
N HIS A 22 -8.30 -5.41 -12.01
CA HIS A 22 -6.90 -5.45 -11.62
C HIS A 22 -6.05 -4.73 -12.63
N GLU A 23 -5.11 -3.91 -12.15
CA GLU A 23 -4.18 -3.19 -12.99
C GLU A 23 -2.78 -3.27 -12.39
N VAL A 24 -1.79 -3.49 -13.23
CA VAL A 24 -0.38 -3.44 -12.86
C VAL A 24 0.29 -2.34 -13.65
N LYS A 25 0.88 -1.39 -12.95
CA LYS A 25 1.69 -0.33 -13.53
C LYS A 25 3.15 -0.54 -13.19
N PHE A 26 4.00 -0.27 -14.14
CA PHE A 26 5.44 -0.36 -13.98
C PHE A 26 6.07 0.99 -14.27
N GLU A 27 7.01 1.40 -13.42
CA GLU A 27 7.80 2.60 -13.62
C GLU A 27 9.27 2.24 -13.49
N ASP A 28 10.05 2.67 -14.48
CA ASP A 28 11.49 2.48 -14.50
C ASP A 28 12.13 3.84 -14.27
N PHE A 29 12.82 3.97 -13.14
CA PHE A 29 13.52 5.19 -12.78
C PHE A 29 15.00 5.00 -12.96
N LYS A 30 15.63 5.98 -13.59
CA LYS A 30 17.09 6.09 -13.60
C LYS A 30 17.47 7.15 -12.61
N ILE A 31 18.22 6.77 -11.60
CA ILE A 31 18.61 7.63 -10.50
C ILE A 31 20.11 7.81 -10.55
N LYS A 32 20.55 9.06 -10.64
CA LYS A 32 21.97 9.38 -10.62
C LYS A 32 22.37 9.88 -9.24
N ALA A 33 23.29 9.16 -8.61
CA ALA A 33 23.91 9.56 -7.36
C ALA A 33 25.41 9.69 -7.61
N LYS A 34 25.96 10.87 -7.41
CA LYS A 34 27.34 11.20 -7.79
C LYS A 34 27.53 10.93 -9.29
N ASP A 35 28.44 10.05 -9.66
CA ASP A 35 28.74 9.72 -11.06
C ASP A 35 28.15 8.40 -11.51
N THR A 36 27.33 7.78 -10.67
CA THR A 36 26.78 6.43 -10.95
C THR A 36 25.28 6.51 -11.23
N TRP A 37 24.86 5.88 -12.32
CA TRP A 37 23.47 5.67 -12.63
C TRP A 37 23.02 4.34 -12.08
N MET A 38 21.85 4.30 -11.44
CA MET A 38 21.23 3.09 -10.92
C MET A 38 19.81 3.01 -11.44
N ASN A 39 19.32 1.80 -11.61
CA ASN A 39 17.92 1.59 -11.96
C ASN A 39 17.12 1.35 -10.69
N GLU A 40 15.94 1.95 -10.63
CA GLU A 40 14.95 1.67 -9.61
C GLU A 40 13.66 1.33 -10.33
N PHE A 41 13.16 0.14 -10.08
CA PHE A 41 11.94 -0.36 -10.69
C PHE A 41 10.81 -0.29 -9.68
N ARG A 42 9.72 0.33 -10.06
CA ARG A 42 8.54 0.44 -9.20
C ARG A 42 7.36 -0.20 -9.88
N TRP A 43 6.64 -0.97 -9.10
CA TRP A 43 5.42 -1.61 -9.53
C TRP A 43 4.31 -1.15 -8.61
N LYS A 44 3.14 -0.94 -9.18
CA LYS A 44 1.96 -0.64 -8.40
C LYS A 44 0.85 -1.55 -8.89
N GLN A 45 0.27 -2.32 -7.99
CA GLN A 45 -0.87 -3.16 -8.29
C GLN A 45 -2.10 -2.58 -7.61
N THR A 46 -3.18 -2.45 -8.36
CA THR A 46 -4.44 -1.93 -7.87
C THR A 46 -5.54 -2.92 -8.24
N TRP A 47 -6.38 -3.22 -7.28
CA TRP A 47 -7.58 -4.05 -7.48
C TRP A 47 -8.81 -3.24 -7.17
N TRP A 48 -9.89 -3.52 -7.88
CA TRP A 48 -11.19 -2.86 -7.68
C TRP A 48 -12.26 -3.92 -7.48
N PHE A 49 -13.23 -3.58 -6.65
CA PHE A 49 -14.47 -4.34 -6.55
C PHE A 49 -15.29 -4.14 -7.83
N ASP A 50 -16.25 -5.01 -8.06
CA ASP A 50 -17.11 -4.93 -9.24
C ASP A 50 -18.10 -3.75 -9.20
N ASN A 51 -18.20 -3.06 -8.07
CA ASN A 51 -18.97 -1.82 -7.96
C ASN A 51 -18.15 -0.57 -8.32
N GLY A 52 -16.90 -0.75 -8.77
CA GLY A 52 -16.02 0.35 -9.15
C GLY A 52 -15.20 0.95 -8.00
N GLN A 53 -15.47 0.56 -6.77
CA GLN A 53 -14.70 1.02 -5.62
C GLN A 53 -13.36 0.31 -5.57
N ILE A 54 -12.34 1.03 -5.13
CA ILE A 54 -11.01 0.45 -4.98
C ILE A 54 -11.01 -0.58 -3.85
N GLU A 55 -10.33 -1.70 -4.09
CA GLU A 55 -10.25 -2.78 -3.10
C GLU A 55 -8.90 -2.79 -2.39
N LYS A 56 -7.80 -2.68 -3.15
CA LYS A 56 -6.47 -2.85 -2.58
C LYS A 56 -5.42 -2.18 -3.47
N VAL A 57 -4.41 -1.59 -2.85
CA VAL A 57 -3.25 -1.04 -3.54
C VAL A 57 -1.99 -1.57 -2.87
N VAL A 58 -1.06 -2.08 -3.68
CA VAL A 58 0.23 -2.58 -3.20
C VAL A 58 1.33 -1.93 -4.05
N ASN A 59 2.36 -1.45 -3.39
CA ASN A 59 3.51 -0.82 -4.02
C ASN A 59 4.76 -1.67 -3.82
N TYR A 60 5.59 -1.72 -4.86
CA TYR A 60 6.85 -2.46 -4.86
C TYR A 60 7.97 -1.56 -5.36
N VAL A 61 9.15 -1.72 -4.79
CA VAL A 61 10.38 -1.12 -5.30
C VAL A 61 11.41 -2.25 -5.41
N ASN A 62 11.96 -2.45 -6.60
CA ASN A 62 12.95 -3.49 -6.88
C ASN A 62 12.48 -4.86 -6.35
N ASP A 63 11.22 -5.21 -6.67
CA ASP A 63 10.58 -6.49 -6.35
C ASP A 63 10.31 -6.73 -4.86
N LYS A 64 10.44 -5.71 -4.02
CA LYS A 64 10.08 -5.79 -2.61
C LYS A 64 8.96 -4.82 -2.31
N ARG A 65 8.04 -5.22 -1.42
CA ARG A 65 7.01 -4.29 -0.97
C ARG A 65 7.67 -3.09 -0.35
N ASP A 66 7.25 -1.90 -0.76
CA ASP A 66 7.83 -0.66 -0.28
C ASP A 66 6.78 0.43 -0.33
N GLY A 67 6.70 1.22 0.73
CA GLY A 67 5.69 2.24 0.84
C GLY A 67 4.41 1.69 1.42
N LYS A 68 3.31 2.33 1.08
CA LYS A 68 2.03 2.04 1.70
C LYS A 68 1.31 0.89 1.01
N TRP A 69 0.64 0.08 1.82
CA TRP A 69 -0.26 -0.97 1.40
C TRP A 69 -1.61 -0.65 2.00
N PHE A 70 -2.64 -0.52 1.14
CA PHE A 70 -3.99 -0.16 1.57
C PHE A 70 -4.98 -1.22 1.12
N ALA A 71 -5.99 -1.45 1.94
CA ALA A 71 -7.18 -2.19 1.53
C ALA A 71 -8.42 -1.46 2.03
N TRP A 72 -9.52 -1.64 1.31
CA TRP A 72 -10.80 -0.99 1.62
C TRP A 72 -11.91 -2.02 1.65
N TYR A 73 -12.94 -1.71 2.40
CA TYR A 73 -14.19 -2.43 2.33
C TYR A 73 -14.94 -2.05 1.05
N TRP A 74 -15.86 -2.91 0.62
CA TRP A 74 -16.61 -2.71 -0.62
C TRP A 74 -17.43 -1.41 -0.65
N HIS A 75 -17.79 -0.87 0.52
CA HIS A 75 -18.53 0.40 0.64
C HIS A 75 -17.63 1.63 0.67
N GLY A 76 -16.30 1.47 0.53
CA GLY A 76 -15.36 2.56 0.38
C GLY A 76 -14.58 2.97 1.63
N ARG A 77 -14.93 2.46 2.82
CA ARG A 77 -14.16 2.77 4.02
C ARG A 77 -12.85 1.98 4.05
N ILE A 78 -11.83 2.60 4.60
CA ILE A 78 -10.53 1.95 4.75
C ILE A 78 -10.65 0.74 5.67
N LYS A 79 -9.97 -0.34 5.30
CA LYS A 79 -9.93 -1.58 6.07
C LYS A 79 -8.57 -1.76 6.73
N THR A 80 -7.50 -1.52 5.98
CA THR A 80 -6.14 -1.77 6.43
C THR A 80 -5.20 -0.73 5.86
N GLU A 81 -4.31 -0.22 6.70
CA GLU A 81 -3.17 0.60 6.29
C GLU A 81 -1.90 -0.01 6.87
N VAL A 82 -0.92 -0.23 6.02
CA VAL A 82 0.35 -0.82 6.41
C VAL A 82 1.47 -0.09 5.68
N ASN A 83 2.61 0.06 6.34
CA ASN A 83 3.80 0.61 5.71
C ASN A 83 4.87 -0.47 5.61
N PHE A 84 5.51 -0.54 4.45
CA PHE A 84 6.63 -1.42 4.20
C PHE A 84 7.86 -0.61 3.87
N ASN A 85 9.01 -1.12 4.25
CA ASN A 85 10.30 -0.59 3.85
C ASN A 85 11.19 -1.77 3.46
N ASN A 86 11.56 -1.83 2.19
CA ASN A 86 12.44 -2.86 1.66
C ASN A 86 11.95 -4.28 1.99
N GLY A 87 10.64 -4.48 1.89
CA GLY A 87 9.98 -5.77 2.11
C GLY A 87 9.53 -6.04 3.53
N ASN A 88 9.92 -5.22 4.49
CA ASN A 88 9.59 -5.42 5.90
C ASN A 88 8.56 -4.41 6.38
N LEU A 89 7.71 -4.83 7.31
CA LEU A 89 6.81 -3.92 7.99
C LEU A 89 7.64 -2.85 8.71
N ASP A 90 7.30 -1.59 8.49
CA ASP A 90 8.02 -0.47 9.09
C ASP A 90 7.06 0.68 9.31
N GLY A 91 6.93 1.11 10.56
CA GLY A 91 6.01 2.15 10.93
C GLY A 91 4.69 1.60 11.44
N ARG A 92 3.63 2.36 11.23
CA ARG A 92 2.32 2.05 11.80
C ARG A 92 1.53 1.11 10.90
N GLN A 93 0.93 0.10 11.52
CA GLN A 93 -0.08 -0.76 10.89
C GLN A 93 -1.40 -0.54 11.61
N THR A 94 -2.45 -0.30 10.85
CA THR A 94 -3.78 -0.08 11.42
C THR A 94 -4.81 -0.91 10.67
N GLU A 95 -5.68 -1.58 11.41
CA GLU A 95 -6.84 -2.27 10.87
C GLU A 95 -8.10 -1.64 11.46
N TYR A 96 -9.13 -1.53 10.63
CA TYR A 96 -10.39 -0.88 10.99
C TYR A 96 -11.55 -1.84 10.86
N PHE A 97 -12.54 -1.66 11.71
CA PHE A 97 -13.85 -2.29 11.52
C PHE A 97 -14.60 -1.60 10.38
N GLU A 98 -15.63 -2.26 9.87
CA GLU A 98 -16.46 -1.69 8.79
C GLU A 98 -17.10 -0.35 9.17
N ASN A 99 -17.34 -0.12 10.47
CA ASN A 99 -17.92 1.15 10.94
C ASN A 99 -16.89 2.28 11.02
N GLY A 100 -15.61 2.01 10.69
CA GLY A 100 -14.55 3.01 10.70
C GLY A 100 -13.77 3.10 12.00
N GLN A 101 -14.16 2.36 13.03
CA GLN A 101 -13.41 2.34 14.30
C GLN A 101 -12.17 1.48 14.15
N ILE A 102 -11.14 1.83 14.91
CA ILE A 102 -9.89 1.06 14.90
C ILE A 102 -10.10 -0.28 15.58
N ASP A 103 -9.75 -1.35 14.87
CA ASP A 103 -9.74 -2.71 15.42
C ASP A 103 -8.41 -3.00 16.07
N MET A 104 -7.30 -2.75 15.35
CA MET A 104 -5.97 -3.07 15.81
C MET A 104 -4.98 -2.03 15.29
N GLU A 105 -3.98 -1.70 16.10
CA GLU A 105 -2.92 -0.82 15.69
C GLU A 105 -1.61 -1.22 16.33
N GLY A 106 -0.54 -1.28 15.53
CA GLY A 106 0.79 -1.62 16.01
C GLY A 106 1.85 -0.79 15.32
N ILE A 107 3.00 -0.69 15.96
CA ILE A 107 4.18 -0.02 15.43
C ILE A 107 5.25 -1.07 15.19
N PHE A 108 5.83 -1.05 13.99
CA PHE A 108 6.83 -2.02 13.56
C PHE A 108 8.11 -1.32 13.13
N LYS A 109 9.23 -2.00 13.26
CA LYS A 109 10.51 -1.56 12.72
C LYS A 109 11.23 -2.77 12.16
N ASP A 110 11.58 -2.70 10.87
CA ASP A 110 12.28 -3.77 10.16
C ASP A 110 11.61 -5.14 10.33
N GLY A 111 10.27 -5.15 10.31
CA GLY A 111 9.47 -6.36 10.45
C GLY A 111 9.19 -6.76 11.89
N ASN A 112 9.78 -6.11 12.87
CA ASN A 112 9.60 -6.45 14.27
C ASN A 112 8.56 -5.58 14.93
N TYR A 113 7.67 -6.20 15.69
CA TYR A 113 6.68 -5.48 16.47
C TYR A 113 7.37 -4.76 17.63
N LEU A 114 7.12 -3.46 17.77
CA LEU A 114 7.70 -2.65 18.84
C LEU A 114 6.73 -2.41 19.97
N ARG A 115 5.51 -2.00 19.63
CA ARG A 115 4.51 -1.63 20.63
C ARG A 115 3.18 -1.38 19.95
N ASN A 116 2.13 -1.24 20.74
CA ASN A 116 0.83 -0.81 20.23
C ASN A 116 0.91 0.62 19.70
N GLY A 117 0.05 0.94 18.74
CA GLY A 117 -0.08 2.29 18.23
C GLY A 117 -0.49 3.22 19.36
N ARG A 118 0.06 4.45 19.32
CA ARG A 118 -0.17 5.42 20.38
C ARG A 118 -1.25 6.41 19.96
N ARG A 119 -2.34 6.42 20.73
CA ARG A 119 -3.41 7.38 20.54
C ARG A 119 -3.86 7.87 21.91
N SER A 120 -4.55 9.02 21.94
CA SER A 120 -5.19 9.46 23.16
C SER A 120 -6.30 8.48 23.55
N SER A 121 -6.64 8.42 24.84
CA SER A 121 -7.68 7.51 25.30
C SER A 121 -9.03 7.75 24.63
N SER A 122 -9.31 8.98 24.21
CA SER A 122 -10.54 9.31 23.51
C SER A 122 -10.60 8.75 22.08
N GLN A 123 -9.47 8.38 21.52
CA GLN A 123 -9.38 7.82 20.16
C GLN A 123 -9.34 6.31 20.15
N LEU A 124 -9.06 5.69 21.28
CA LEU A 124 -9.03 4.24 21.40
C LEU A 124 -10.41 3.71 21.69
N GLN A 125 -10.80 2.66 20.99
CA GLN A 125 -12.07 2.00 21.18
C GLN A 125 -11.86 0.68 21.90
N PRO A 126 -12.69 0.37 22.91
CA PRO A 126 -12.60 -0.93 23.56
C PRO A 126 -12.88 -2.03 22.56
N ARG A 127 -12.16 -3.11 22.67
CA ARG A 127 -12.41 -4.29 21.86
C ARG A 127 -13.34 -5.21 22.64
N ASN A 128 -14.43 -5.54 22.01
CA ASN A 128 -15.42 -6.42 22.60
C ASN A 128 -15.45 -7.77 21.94
#